data_7d23ec8194f5cdfc8bc4b4501eabcdce
#
_entry.id   7d23ec8194f5cdfc8bc4b4501eabcdce
#
_cell.length_a   1.000
_cell.length_b   1.000
_cell.length_c   1.000
_cell.angle_alpha   90.00
_cell.angle_beta   90.00
_cell.angle_gamma   90.00
#
_symmetry.space_group_name_H-M   'P 1'
#
loop_
_entity.id
_entity.type
_entity.pdbx_description
1 polymer ?
#
loop_
_entity_poly.entity_id
_entity_poly.type
_entity_poly.pdbx_seq_one_letter_code
_entity_poly.pdbx_strand_id
1 'polypeptide(L)'
;MRGVAAFVLSLSLTLVGQPALRPAVSATADAPELAGNWRLLALPYGDDEFLIFEIKATDGNLGGTVTSSQDFVGSPETVEGTVKGDRVEISFPVSGEPLRFRGVLGRDGKALGTLQFRGTNFPARIEKTEAKNVAEIQPSPAQRKLAQARTKDDVKERIAVSMEVIRENPGHPLNAMAYGQLVASAEAAGLGPEEVRGHIKAWSDEAKPYGPEWSAEVRTRALKALQGKKAYAEMATELAMAAEKASADDVSLDARGQALNLLVSSARLAGKDQVAAEAERRLKVIDAKIDAEYHEKVPPFKPEAYAGRKLGKGERVVLMELFTGAECPPCVAADVGFDALLKTYKPTEFIGLQYHLHIPGPDPLANPDGIARAEYYGGEVAGTPSPFFNGKTDAGGGGFMADAEGKHKEYRGVIEPSLAGKARADIELNASRTGDEVKIVARATAKPGDGEVADAAKSRLRLVLIEESVRYPGGNKLRFHHNVVRALPGGVEGKALEGGKGEIDLTLNLAELRKSQETYLDQYPSGPRGRSFPHPLPLIDLDDLTVVAMVQDDADHSIWHAVQVPVEAAKP
;
A
#
# COMPACT_ATOMS: atom_id res chain seq x y z
N MET A 1 42.73 -13.75 -73.10
CA MET A 1 44.05 -13.14 -72.90
C MET A 1 44.24 -12.84 -71.41
N ARG A 2 45.31 -13.41 -70.85
CA ARG A 2 45.96 -13.10 -69.57
C ARG A 2 45.03 -13.31 -68.34
N GLY A 3 45.12 -14.29 -67.44
CA GLY A 3 46.36 -14.91 -66.89
C GLY A 3 46.68 -14.23 -65.55
N VAL A 4 46.12 -14.75 -64.43
CA VAL A 4 46.60 -14.38 -63.10
C VAL A 4 46.75 -15.67 -62.30
N ALA A 5 47.98 -15.85 -61.85
CA ALA A 5 48.48 -16.99 -61.14
C ALA A 5 47.94 -17.11 -59.73
N ALA A 6 47.65 -18.34 -59.31
CA ALA A 6 47.39 -18.69 -57.93
C ALA A 6 48.69 -18.86 -57.16
N PHE A 7 48.85 -18.14 -56.05
CA PHE A 7 49.93 -18.36 -55.09
C PHE A 7 49.41 -19.27 -53.98
N VAL A 8 49.91 -20.50 -53.93
CA VAL A 8 49.65 -21.46 -52.86
C VAL A 8 50.68 -21.16 -51.75
N LEU A 9 50.23 -20.66 -50.64
CA LEU A 9 51.06 -20.53 -49.42
C LEU A 9 50.76 -21.78 -48.56
N SER A 10 51.70 -22.69 -48.51
CA SER A 10 51.70 -23.82 -47.58
C SER A 10 52.05 -23.31 -46.17
N LEU A 11 51.07 -23.34 -45.28
CA LEU A 11 51.28 -23.07 -43.85
C LEU A 11 51.48 -24.41 -43.14
N SER A 12 52.71 -24.65 -42.70
CA SER A 12 53.05 -25.78 -41.85
C SER A 12 52.44 -25.58 -40.45
N LEU A 13 51.49 -26.43 -40.10
CA LEU A 13 50.88 -26.52 -38.76
C LEU A 13 51.86 -27.23 -37.82
N THR A 14 52.52 -26.47 -36.96
CA THR A 14 53.19 -27.01 -35.76
C THR A 14 52.12 -27.33 -34.73
N LEU A 15 51.95 -28.62 -34.43
CA LEU A 15 51.17 -29.10 -33.29
C LEU A 15 51.82 -28.61 -32.00
N VAL A 16 51.23 -27.55 -31.42
CA VAL A 16 51.47 -27.18 -30.02
C VAL A 16 50.52 -28.04 -29.19
N GLY A 17 51.08 -28.91 -28.33
CA GLY A 17 50.35 -29.79 -27.47
C GLY A 17 49.29 -29.06 -26.64
N GLN A 18 48.05 -29.54 -26.72
CA GLN A 18 46.99 -29.15 -25.80
C GLN A 18 47.38 -29.57 -24.37
N PRO A 19 47.33 -28.64 -23.39
CA PRO A 19 47.40 -29.09 -21.99
C PRO A 19 46.21 -29.98 -21.70
N ALA A 20 46.50 -31.16 -21.21
CA ALA A 20 45.49 -32.14 -20.74
C ALA A 20 44.49 -31.41 -19.85
N LEU A 21 43.20 -31.46 -20.23
CA LEU A 21 42.07 -31.13 -19.36
C LEU A 21 42.21 -31.99 -18.12
N ARG A 22 42.66 -31.39 -17.02
CA ARG A 22 42.53 -32.01 -15.70
C ARG A 22 41.02 -32.28 -15.49
N PRO A 23 40.63 -33.49 -15.08
CA PRO A 23 39.25 -33.72 -14.71
C PRO A 23 38.90 -32.70 -13.64
N ALA A 24 37.78 -32.01 -13.83
CA ALA A 24 37.18 -31.17 -12.80
C ALA A 24 37.03 -32.08 -11.57
N VAL A 25 37.86 -31.84 -10.57
CA VAL A 25 37.63 -32.39 -9.24
C VAL A 25 36.29 -31.79 -8.82
N SER A 26 35.26 -32.61 -8.91
CA SER A 26 34.02 -32.38 -8.18
C SER A 26 34.41 -32.42 -6.70
N ALA A 27 34.86 -31.26 -6.21
CA ALA A 27 34.83 -31.04 -4.78
C ALA A 27 33.35 -30.95 -4.43
N THR A 28 32.76 -32.04 -4.02
CA THR A 28 31.70 -32.05 -3.03
C THR A 28 32.34 -31.36 -1.81
N ALA A 29 32.31 -30.04 -1.76
CA ALA A 29 32.50 -29.32 -0.51
C ALA A 29 31.46 -29.95 0.43
N ASP A 30 31.91 -30.58 1.51
CA ASP A 30 31.04 -31.10 2.57
C ASP A 30 30.04 -29.99 2.84
N ALA A 31 28.75 -30.29 2.61
CA ALA A 31 27.67 -29.35 2.92
C ALA A 31 27.85 -29.05 4.42
N PRO A 32 28.05 -27.80 4.81
CA PRO A 32 28.28 -27.47 6.20
C PRO A 32 27.14 -28.05 7.02
N GLU A 33 27.48 -28.64 8.18
CA GLU A 33 26.51 -29.32 9.04
C GLU A 33 25.39 -28.35 9.48
N LEU A 34 24.32 -28.32 8.70
CA LEU A 34 23.16 -27.45 8.95
C LEU A 34 22.21 -28.04 10.00
N ALA A 35 22.37 -29.31 10.35
CA ALA A 35 21.54 -29.93 11.38
C ALA A 35 21.74 -29.25 12.75
N GLY A 36 20.65 -29.14 13.51
CA GLY A 36 20.63 -28.57 14.85
C GLY A 36 19.74 -27.35 14.99
N ASN A 37 19.86 -26.63 16.12
CA ASN A 37 19.01 -25.50 16.45
C ASN A 37 19.56 -24.19 15.90
N TRP A 38 18.67 -23.42 15.32
CA TRP A 38 18.96 -22.14 14.67
C TRP A 38 18.00 -21.06 15.16
N ARG A 39 18.46 -19.82 15.09
CA ARG A 39 17.58 -18.64 15.23
C ARG A 39 17.60 -17.79 13.97
N LEU A 40 16.46 -17.21 13.64
CA LEU A 40 16.30 -16.21 12.59
C LEU A 40 16.20 -14.83 13.24
N LEU A 41 17.11 -13.98 12.86
CA LEU A 41 17.18 -12.58 13.29
C LEU A 41 16.81 -11.68 12.12
N ALA A 42 15.83 -10.79 12.30
CA ALA A 42 15.57 -9.69 11.39
C ALA A 42 16.37 -8.47 11.85
N LEU A 43 17.11 -7.85 10.95
CA LEU A 43 18.14 -6.87 11.28
C LEU A 43 17.82 -5.39 10.93
N PRO A 44 16.61 -5.02 10.47
CA PRO A 44 16.37 -3.64 10.02
C PRO A 44 16.40 -2.62 11.16
N TYR A 45 16.21 -3.09 12.41
CA TYR A 45 16.10 -2.23 13.58
C TYR A 45 17.07 -2.60 14.69
N GLY A 46 17.67 -3.77 14.61
CA GLY A 46 18.55 -4.38 15.57
C GLY A 46 18.62 -5.87 15.28
N ASP A 47 19.08 -6.66 16.24
CA ASP A 47 19.09 -8.12 16.18
C ASP A 47 17.75 -8.66 16.71
N ASP A 48 16.65 -8.41 15.97
CA ASP A 48 15.30 -8.80 16.38
C ASP A 48 15.07 -10.30 16.12
N GLU A 49 14.93 -11.09 17.18
CA GLU A 49 14.77 -12.54 17.11
C GLU A 49 13.34 -12.91 16.75
N PHE A 50 13.12 -13.42 15.52
CA PHE A 50 11.79 -13.75 15.01
C PHE A 50 11.40 -15.19 15.30
N LEU A 51 12.35 -16.14 15.11
CA LEU A 51 12.10 -17.58 15.20
C LEU A 51 13.29 -18.30 15.83
N ILE A 52 13.00 -19.39 16.56
CA ILE A 52 13.93 -20.45 16.88
C ILE A 52 13.38 -21.74 16.28
N PHE A 53 14.23 -22.53 15.60
CA PHE A 53 13.83 -23.70 14.86
C PHE A 53 14.95 -24.73 14.78
N GLU A 54 14.56 -26.01 14.67
CA GLU A 54 15.47 -27.12 14.42
C GLU A 54 15.51 -27.45 12.94
N ILE A 55 16.71 -27.60 12.38
CA ILE A 55 16.92 -28.09 11.02
C ILE A 55 17.38 -29.56 11.07
N LYS A 56 16.76 -30.37 10.20
CA LYS A 56 17.19 -31.71 9.79
C LYS A 56 17.55 -31.64 8.31
N ALA A 57 18.80 -31.93 7.98
CA ALA A 57 19.27 -31.88 6.60
C ALA A 57 19.41 -33.30 6.05
N THR A 58 18.88 -33.58 4.86
CA THR A 58 19.00 -34.86 4.16
C THR A 58 19.13 -34.57 2.65
N ASP A 59 20.26 -34.94 2.07
CA ASP A 59 20.53 -34.86 0.62
C ASP A 59 20.24 -33.47 0.01
N GLY A 60 20.62 -32.40 0.71
CA GLY A 60 20.42 -31.03 0.27
C GLY A 60 19.01 -30.47 0.51
N ASN A 61 18.08 -31.24 1.02
CA ASN A 61 16.78 -30.82 1.49
C ASN A 61 16.84 -30.48 2.98
N LEU A 62 16.18 -29.42 3.37
CA LEU A 62 16.05 -28.97 4.75
C LEU A 62 14.62 -29.19 5.20
N GLY A 63 14.45 -29.85 6.32
CA GLY A 63 13.15 -29.97 7.01
C GLY A 63 13.35 -29.70 8.48
N GLY A 64 12.28 -29.52 9.23
CA GLY A 64 12.40 -29.29 10.66
C GLY A 64 11.14 -28.75 11.31
N THR A 65 11.31 -28.29 12.54
CA THR A 65 10.21 -27.75 13.36
C THR A 65 10.59 -26.41 13.94
N VAL A 66 9.62 -25.48 14.02
CA VAL A 66 9.77 -24.23 14.76
C VAL A 66 9.48 -24.52 16.23
N THR A 67 10.40 -24.12 17.10
CA THR A 67 10.29 -24.36 18.55
C THR A 67 9.80 -23.16 19.31
N SER A 68 10.01 -21.94 18.78
CA SER A 68 9.51 -20.70 19.35
C SER A 68 9.41 -19.61 18.26
N SER A 69 8.42 -18.75 18.35
CA SER A 69 8.22 -17.62 17.43
C SER A 69 7.65 -16.41 18.17
N GLN A 70 7.85 -15.22 17.59
CA GLN A 70 7.10 -14.02 18.00
C GLN A 70 5.63 -14.18 17.57
N ASP A 71 4.68 -13.69 18.36
CA ASP A 71 3.24 -13.81 18.10
C ASP A 71 2.82 -13.22 16.75
N PHE A 72 3.41 -12.09 16.36
CA PHE A 72 3.08 -11.42 15.09
C PHE A 72 3.56 -12.16 13.83
N VAL A 73 4.39 -13.21 13.98
CA VAL A 73 4.93 -14.00 12.86
C VAL A 73 3.90 -14.98 12.30
N GLY A 74 2.83 -15.29 13.05
CA GLY A 74 1.76 -16.18 12.59
C GLY A 74 1.96 -17.65 12.95
N SER A 75 2.77 -17.93 13.98
CA SER A 75 2.96 -19.25 14.61
C SER A 75 3.29 -20.39 13.61
N PRO A 76 4.39 -20.27 12.81
CA PRO A 76 4.81 -21.37 11.94
C PRO A 76 5.21 -22.58 12.77
N GLU A 77 4.87 -23.79 12.32
CA GLU A 77 5.18 -25.04 13.01
C GLU A 77 6.32 -25.81 12.35
N THR A 78 6.48 -25.66 11.04
CA THR A 78 7.41 -26.45 10.22
C THR A 78 8.45 -25.57 9.53
N VAL A 79 9.55 -26.22 9.18
CA VAL A 79 10.64 -25.64 8.37
C VAL A 79 10.80 -26.47 7.12
N GLU A 80 10.84 -25.84 5.98
CA GLU A 80 11.10 -26.44 4.69
C GLU A 80 12.18 -25.65 3.95
N GLY A 81 13.04 -26.30 3.17
CA GLY A 81 14.03 -25.56 2.43
C GLY A 81 15.00 -26.41 1.65
N THR A 82 15.99 -25.75 1.06
CA THR A 82 17.06 -26.38 0.30
C THR A 82 18.39 -25.68 0.56
N VAL A 83 19.48 -26.44 0.42
CA VAL A 83 20.84 -25.92 0.38
C VAL A 83 21.52 -26.37 -0.91
N LYS A 84 22.15 -25.41 -1.62
CA LYS A 84 22.91 -25.65 -2.85
C LYS A 84 24.25 -24.93 -2.76
N GLY A 85 25.32 -25.68 -2.46
CA GLY A 85 26.61 -25.09 -2.12
C GLY A 85 26.51 -24.27 -0.83
N ASP A 86 26.78 -22.97 -0.91
CA ASP A 86 26.66 -22.01 0.18
C ASP A 86 25.30 -21.30 0.23
N ARG A 87 24.45 -21.49 -0.78
CA ARG A 87 23.12 -20.86 -0.86
C ARG A 87 22.09 -21.64 -0.07
N VAL A 88 21.41 -20.95 0.82
CA VAL A 88 20.37 -21.49 1.70
C VAL A 88 19.05 -20.79 1.40
N GLU A 89 18.01 -21.58 1.15
CA GLU A 89 16.63 -21.10 1.05
C GLU A 89 15.78 -21.85 2.07
N ILE A 90 15.08 -21.10 2.94
CA ILE A 90 14.24 -21.65 4.00
C ILE A 90 12.88 -20.97 3.95
N SER A 91 11.82 -21.76 4.06
CA SER A 91 10.44 -21.33 4.14
C SER A 91 9.82 -21.78 5.45
N PHE A 92 9.04 -20.91 6.06
CA PHE A 92 8.25 -21.19 7.26
C PHE A 92 6.78 -20.97 6.88
N PRO A 93 6.03 -22.07 6.64
CA PRO A 93 4.62 -22.00 6.31
C PRO A 93 3.80 -21.36 7.43
N VAL A 94 2.95 -20.41 7.06
CA VAL A 94 1.96 -19.75 7.95
C VAL A 94 0.65 -19.59 7.19
N SER A 95 -0.42 -19.25 7.88
CA SER A 95 -1.66 -18.86 7.21
C SER A 95 -1.43 -17.60 6.36
N GLY A 96 -1.64 -17.73 5.05
CA GLY A 96 -1.35 -16.68 4.07
C GLY A 96 0.03 -16.84 3.41
N GLU A 97 0.77 -15.74 3.26
CA GLU A 97 2.07 -15.75 2.61
C GLU A 97 3.16 -16.29 3.57
N PRO A 98 3.91 -17.36 3.19
CA PRO A 98 4.95 -17.94 4.05
C PRO A 98 6.11 -16.96 4.25
N LEU A 99 6.77 -17.03 5.42
CA LEU A 99 8.06 -16.38 5.60
C LEU A 99 9.10 -17.13 4.77
N ARG A 100 9.94 -16.38 4.04
CA ARG A 100 11.01 -16.95 3.23
C ARG A 100 12.34 -16.29 3.50
N PHE A 101 13.32 -17.06 3.89
CA PHE A 101 14.71 -16.62 4.00
C PHE A 101 15.52 -17.14 2.82
N ARG A 102 16.27 -16.24 2.17
CA ARG A 102 17.26 -16.57 1.14
C ARG A 102 18.58 -15.93 1.52
N GLY A 103 19.63 -16.75 1.63
CA GLY A 103 20.91 -16.23 2.07
C GLY A 103 22.10 -17.08 1.63
N VAL A 104 23.28 -16.63 2.03
CA VAL A 104 24.55 -17.30 1.79
C VAL A 104 25.18 -17.64 3.14
N LEU A 105 25.53 -18.91 3.31
CA LEU A 105 26.18 -19.44 4.51
C LEU A 105 27.67 -19.09 4.47
N GLY A 106 28.11 -18.33 5.46
CA GLY A 106 29.49 -17.97 5.66
C GLY A 106 30.31 -19.06 6.33
N ARG A 107 31.63 -18.92 6.27
CA ARG A 107 32.56 -19.83 6.94
C ARG A 107 32.50 -19.77 8.46
N ASP A 108 31.89 -18.72 9.00
CA ASP A 108 31.63 -18.52 10.43
C ASP A 108 30.38 -19.24 10.94
N GLY A 109 29.72 -20.03 10.06
CA GLY A 109 28.52 -20.78 10.39
C GLY A 109 27.24 -19.94 10.45
N LYS A 110 27.27 -18.69 10.00
CA LYS A 110 26.09 -17.82 9.90
C LYS A 110 25.68 -17.68 8.45
N ALA A 111 24.39 -17.61 8.15
CA ALA A 111 23.93 -17.20 6.83
C ALA A 111 23.36 -15.78 6.87
N LEU A 112 23.88 -14.95 5.99
CA LEU A 112 23.37 -13.60 5.76
C LEU A 112 22.46 -13.62 4.53
N GLY A 113 21.33 -12.91 4.58
CA GLY A 113 20.41 -12.91 3.48
C GLY A 113 19.23 -11.97 3.66
N THR A 114 18.21 -12.22 2.87
CA THR A 114 16.94 -11.48 2.91
C THR A 114 15.83 -12.39 3.43
N LEU A 115 15.06 -11.88 4.39
CA LEU A 115 13.80 -12.43 4.86
C LEU A 115 12.64 -11.70 4.17
N GLN A 116 11.82 -12.42 3.43
CA GLN A 116 10.55 -11.93 2.93
C GLN A 116 9.47 -12.21 3.97
N PHE A 117 8.80 -11.16 4.43
CA PHE A 117 7.72 -11.23 5.41
C PHE A 117 6.64 -10.22 5.06
N ARG A 118 5.40 -10.69 4.85
CA ARG A 118 4.24 -9.85 4.47
C ARG A 118 4.54 -8.91 3.30
N GLY A 119 5.14 -9.46 2.24
CA GLY A 119 5.48 -8.72 1.03
C GLY A 119 6.60 -7.67 1.19
N THR A 120 7.31 -7.66 2.34
CA THR A 120 8.44 -6.76 2.60
C THR A 120 9.72 -7.57 2.73
N ASN A 121 10.82 -7.05 2.17
CA ASN A 121 12.14 -7.65 2.28
C ASN A 121 12.92 -7.01 3.43
N PHE A 122 13.40 -7.84 4.35
CA PHE A 122 14.22 -7.42 5.48
C PHE A 122 15.61 -8.06 5.39
N PRO A 123 16.69 -7.36 5.74
CA PRO A 123 17.99 -7.99 5.93
C PRO A 123 17.90 -8.91 7.13
N ALA A 124 18.41 -10.13 6.99
CA ALA A 124 18.27 -11.15 8.03
C ALA A 124 19.54 -11.98 8.16
N ARG A 125 19.66 -12.59 9.32
CA ARG A 125 20.72 -13.54 9.65
C ARG A 125 20.12 -14.78 10.29
N ILE A 126 20.60 -15.96 9.89
CA ILE A 126 20.39 -17.18 10.66
C ILE A 126 21.72 -17.65 11.25
N GLU A 127 21.68 -18.07 12.48
CA GLU A 127 22.86 -18.58 13.20
C GLU A 127 22.45 -19.66 14.21
N LYS A 128 23.39 -20.55 14.57
CA LYS A 128 23.13 -21.59 15.57
C LYS A 128 22.84 -20.97 16.94
N THR A 129 21.96 -21.62 17.72
CA THR A 129 21.57 -21.16 19.05
C THR A 129 21.30 -22.31 20.00
N GLU A 130 21.51 -22.09 21.28
CA GLU A 130 21.06 -22.98 22.37
C GLU A 130 19.80 -22.44 23.06
N ALA A 131 19.33 -21.23 22.66
CA ALA A 131 18.10 -20.66 23.18
C ALA A 131 16.89 -21.53 22.83
N LYS A 132 15.91 -21.60 23.73
CA LYS A 132 14.68 -22.37 23.55
C LYS A 132 13.47 -21.49 23.22
N ASN A 133 13.52 -20.22 23.63
CA ASN A 133 12.46 -19.26 23.39
C ASN A 133 13.04 -17.99 22.77
N VAL A 134 12.28 -17.36 21.89
CA VAL A 134 12.63 -16.05 21.31
C VAL A 134 12.70 -15.00 22.40
N ALA A 135 13.66 -14.08 22.29
CA ALA A 135 13.77 -12.94 23.18
C ALA A 135 12.68 -11.89 22.85
N GLU A 136 12.23 -11.17 23.88
CA GLU A 136 11.34 -10.03 23.69
C GLU A 136 12.03 -8.95 22.86
N ILE A 137 11.36 -8.47 21.80
CA ILE A 137 11.88 -7.41 20.93
C ILE A 137 11.76 -6.07 21.66
N GLN A 138 12.91 -5.42 21.85
CA GLN A 138 13.00 -4.10 22.44
C GLN A 138 13.67 -3.13 21.47
N PRO A 139 13.24 -1.86 21.41
CA PRO A 139 13.91 -0.87 20.55
C PRO A 139 15.40 -0.79 20.85
N SER A 140 16.23 -0.96 19.83
CA SER A 140 17.69 -0.88 19.98
C SER A 140 18.13 0.53 20.46
N PRO A 141 19.33 0.68 21.05
CA PRO A 141 19.87 2.00 21.39
C PRO A 141 19.92 2.94 20.17
N ALA A 142 20.27 2.40 19.00
CA ALA A 142 20.29 3.15 17.74
C ALA A 142 18.90 3.63 17.32
N GLN A 143 17.87 2.79 17.44
CA GLN A 143 16.48 3.20 17.18
C GLN A 143 16.05 4.33 18.10
N ARG A 144 16.32 4.22 19.39
CA ARG A 144 15.99 5.28 20.37
C ARG A 144 16.69 6.59 20.04
N LYS A 145 18.01 6.55 19.73
CA LYS A 145 18.78 7.74 19.30
C LYS A 145 18.16 8.39 18.06
N LEU A 146 17.86 7.61 17.02
CA LEU A 146 17.28 8.13 15.76
C LEU A 146 15.86 8.66 15.96
N ALA A 147 15.03 8.02 16.79
CA ALA A 147 13.69 8.49 17.11
C ALA A 147 13.75 9.86 17.85
N GLN A 148 14.63 9.99 18.85
CA GLN A 148 14.85 11.26 19.54
C GLN A 148 15.39 12.34 18.60
N ALA A 149 16.30 12.01 17.68
CA ALA A 149 16.81 12.96 16.72
C ALA A 149 15.72 13.53 15.80
N ARG A 150 14.70 12.75 15.44
CA ARG A 150 13.56 13.21 14.60
C ARG A 150 12.76 14.34 15.24
N THR A 151 12.74 14.43 16.56
CA THR A 151 12.00 15.48 17.29
C THR A 151 12.79 16.79 17.42
N LYS A 152 14.07 16.80 16.99
CA LYS A 152 14.93 18.00 17.06
C LYS A 152 14.65 18.92 15.88
N ASP A 153 14.54 20.21 16.13
CA ASP A 153 14.34 21.23 15.08
C ASP A 153 15.62 21.43 14.26
N ASP A 154 16.80 21.32 14.86
CA ASP A 154 18.06 21.49 14.16
C ASP A 154 18.41 20.29 13.28
N VAL A 155 18.37 20.53 11.95
CA VAL A 155 18.69 19.53 10.92
C VAL A 155 20.13 19.02 11.06
N LYS A 156 21.08 19.88 11.47
CA LYS A 156 22.49 19.48 11.62
C LYS A 156 22.67 18.50 12.78
N GLU A 157 21.93 18.69 13.86
CA GLU A 157 21.92 17.73 14.98
C GLU A 157 21.34 16.38 14.53
N ARG A 158 20.27 16.37 13.71
CA ARG A 158 19.71 15.10 13.17
C ARG A 158 20.73 14.34 12.34
N ILE A 159 21.49 15.05 11.49
CA ILE A 159 22.56 14.45 10.69
C ILE A 159 23.69 13.94 11.56
N ALA A 160 24.14 14.72 12.55
CA ALA A 160 25.21 14.31 13.45
C ALA A 160 24.86 13.01 14.20
N VAL A 161 23.64 12.87 14.69
CA VAL A 161 23.14 11.62 15.31
C VAL A 161 23.11 10.46 14.31
N SER A 162 22.68 10.70 13.06
CA SER A 162 22.68 9.66 12.02
C SER A 162 24.10 9.18 11.73
N MET A 163 25.06 10.08 11.60
CA MET A 163 26.47 9.74 11.39
C MET A 163 27.09 9.00 12.59
N GLU A 164 26.70 9.38 13.81
CA GLU A 164 27.12 8.68 15.02
C GLU A 164 26.63 7.23 15.02
N VAL A 165 25.34 7.00 14.73
CA VAL A 165 24.75 5.64 14.65
C VAL A 165 25.47 4.79 13.60
N ILE A 166 25.75 5.33 12.41
CA ILE A 166 26.49 4.62 11.34
C ILE A 166 27.89 4.23 11.83
N ARG A 167 28.60 5.13 12.49
CA ARG A 167 29.94 4.87 13.00
C ARG A 167 29.97 3.84 14.13
N GLU A 168 28.94 3.82 14.99
CA GLU A 168 28.82 2.87 16.10
C GLU A 168 28.43 1.46 15.66
N ASN A 169 27.83 1.31 14.48
CA ASN A 169 27.30 0.04 13.97
C ASN A 169 27.85 -0.30 12.56
N PRO A 170 29.18 -0.42 12.38
CA PRO A 170 29.76 -0.58 11.05
C PRO A 170 29.24 -1.84 10.35
N GLY A 171 28.69 -1.68 9.14
CA GLY A 171 28.17 -2.77 8.32
C GLY A 171 26.86 -3.39 8.82
N HIS A 172 26.27 -2.90 9.89
CA HIS A 172 25.02 -3.44 10.39
C HIS A 172 23.81 -2.86 9.61
N PRO A 173 22.82 -3.69 9.18
CA PRO A 173 21.69 -3.22 8.37
C PRO A 173 20.80 -2.18 9.03
N LEU A 174 20.80 -2.05 10.36
CA LEU A 174 20.09 -0.99 11.06
C LEU A 174 20.54 0.42 10.61
N ASN A 175 21.77 0.54 10.06
CA ASN A 175 22.27 1.78 9.47
C ASN A 175 21.39 2.29 8.32
N ALA A 176 20.56 1.43 7.71
CA ALA A 176 19.60 1.85 6.70
C ALA A 176 18.64 2.94 7.21
N MET A 177 18.28 2.92 8.50
CA MET A 177 17.48 3.97 9.11
C MET A 177 18.25 5.30 9.21
N ALA A 178 19.51 5.23 9.61
CA ALA A 178 20.39 6.39 9.77
C ALA A 178 20.73 7.01 8.41
N TYR A 179 21.11 6.20 7.43
CA TYR A 179 21.32 6.67 6.05
C TYR A 179 20.07 7.30 5.45
N GLY A 180 18.91 6.66 5.62
CA GLY A 180 17.63 7.21 5.15
C GLY A 180 17.32 8.57 5.75
N GLN A 181 17.51 8.74 7.07
CA GLN A 181 17.32 10.03 7.76
C GLN A 181 18.34 11.09 7.31
N LEU A 182 19.60 10.70 7.13
CA LEU A 182 20.66 11.57 6.65
C LEU A 182 20.34 12.09 5.24
N VAL A 183 20.07 11.20 4.28
CA VAL A 183 19.77 11.56 2.89
C VAL A 183 18.47 12.38 2.80
N ALA A 184 17.45 12.04 3.59
CA ALA A 184 16.22 12.82 3.64
C ALA A 184 16.43 14.25 4.15
N SER A 185 17.38 14.46 5.05
CA SER A 185 17.69 15.77 5.66
C SER A 185 18.79 16.55 4.92
N ALA A 186 19.45 15.93 3.95
CA ALA A 186 20.69 16.45 3.34
C ALA A 186 20.53 17.83 2.69
N GLU A 187 19.46 18.07 1.93
CA GLU A 187 19.22 19.35 1.25
C GLU A 187 19.01 20.48 2.25
N ALA A 188 18.21 20.25 3.29
CA ALA A 188 17.97 21.24 4.35
C ALA A 188 19.23 21.54 5.18
N ALA A 189 20.16 20.58 5.26
CA ALA A 189 21.46 20.78 5.91
C ALA A 189 22.53 21.39 5.02
N GLY A 190 22.25 21.55 3.71
CA GLY A 190 23.18 22.11 2.75
C GLY A 190 24.31 21.15 2.31
N LEU A 191 24.10 19.82 2.42
CA LEU A 191 25.08 18.85 1.94
C LEU A 191 25.18 18.90 0.42
N GLY A 192 26.41 18.78 -0.10
CA GLY A 192 26.65 18.77 -1.55
C GLY A 192 26.24 17.42 -2.20
N PRO A 193 25.95 17.41 -3.53
CA PRO A 193 25.55 16.19 -4.23
C PRO A 193 26.58 15.05 -4.12
N GLU A 194 27.87 15.35 -4.18
CA GLU A 194 28.92 14.33 -4.08
C GLU A 194 29.05 13.73 -2.68
N GLU A 195 28.81 14.52 -1.64
CA GLU A 195 28.78 14.02 -0.26
C GLU A 195 27.62 13.06 -0.07
N VAL A 196 26.41 13.45 -0.54
CA VAL A 196 25.23 12.59 -0.51
C VAL A 196 25.42 11.32 -1.33
N ARG A 197 26.07 11.42 -2.51
CA ARG A 197 26.45 10.25 -3.33
C ARG A 197 27.36 9.30 -2.57
N GLY A 198 28.32 9.83 -1.81
CA GLY A 198 29.21 9.05 -0.94
C GLY A 198 28.43 8.25 0.11
N HIS A 199 27.47 8.88 0.77
CA HIS A 199 26.60 8.21 1.77
C HIS A 199 25.72 7.14 1.13
N ILE A 200 25.11 7.40 -0.02
CA ILE A 200 24.28 6.41 -0.74
C ILE A 200 25.14 5.22 -1.21
N LYS A 201 26.36 5.48 -1.65
CA LYS A 201 27.30 4.41 -2.01
C LYS A 201 27.66 3.54 -0.81
N ALA A 202 28.00 4.13 0.32
CA ALA A 202 28.31 3.40 1.55
C ALA A 202 27.10 2.55 2.01
N TRP A 203 25.90 3.13 2.02
CA TRP A 203 24.67 2.40 2.29
C TRP A 203 24.44 1.20 1.36
N SER A 204 24.66 1.41 0.06
CA SER A 204 24.53 0.35 -0.94
C SER A 204 25.58 -0.75 -0.77
N ASP A 205 26.81 -0.39 -0.38
CA ASP A 205 27.89 -1.36 -0.13
C ASP A 205 27.59 -2.22 1.11
N GLU A 206 27.05 -1.63 2.19
CA GLU A 206 26.62 -2.35 3.40
C GLU A 206 25.42 -3.30 3.14
N ALA A 207 24.63 -3.05 2.10
CA ALA A 207 23.50 -3.90 1.76
C ALA A 207 23.88 -5.19 1.01
N LYS A 208 25.01 -5.20 0.29
CA LYS A 208 25.42 -6.30 -0.60
C LYS A 208 25.47 -7.68 0.07
N PRO A 209 26.00 -7.82 1.31
CA PRO A 209 26.08 -9.13 1.97
C PRO A 209 24.71 -9.79 2.19
N TYR A 210 23.63 -9.01 2.18
CA TYR A 210 22.26 -9.48 2.46
C TYR A 210 21.48 -9.86 1.20
N GLY A 211 22.13 -9.81 0.03
CA GLY A 211 21.55 -10.29 -1.23
C GLY A 211 20.95 -9.19 -2.12
N PRO A 212 20.54 -9.60 -3.33
CA PRO A 212 20.04 -8.68 -4.34
C PRO A 212 18.72 -8.01 -3.97
N GLU A 213 17.82 -8.72 -3.27
CA GLU A 213 16.52 -8.21 -2.84
C GLU A 213 16.67 -7.05 -1.84
N TRP A 214 17.52 -7.21 -0.81
CA TRP A 214 17.81 -6.13 0.13
C TRP A 214 18.55 -4.98 -0.53
N SER A 215 19.48 -5.28 -1.43
CA SER A 215 20.20 -4.24 -2.20
C SER A 215 19.23 -3.43 -3.08
N ALA A 216 18.22 -4.05 -3.66
CA ALA A 216 17.16 -3.36 -4.42
C ALA A 216 16.30 -2.48 -3.50
N GLU A 217 15.94 -2.97 -2.32
CA GLU A 217 15.20 -2.23 -1.32
C GLU A 217 15.96 -0.97 -0.87
N VAL A 218 17.26 -1.08 -0.59
CA VAL A 218 18.13 0.06 -0.23
C VAL A 218 18.18 1.09 -1.35
N ARG A 219 18.33 0.67 -2.61
CA ARG A 219 18.28 1.60 -3.75
C ARG A 219 16.95 2.36 -3.82
N THR A 220 15.86 1.65 -3.65
CA THR A 220 14.51 2.25 -3.66
C THR A 220 14.35 3.25 -2.51
N ARG A 221 14.80 2.92 -1.30
CA ARG A 221 14.78 3.82 -0.15
C ARG A 221 15.63 5.08 -0.35
N ALA A 222 16.83 4.92 -0.93
CA ALA A 222 17.70 6.05 -1.25
C ALA A 222 17.03 6.99 -2.28
N LEU A 223 16.43 6.43 -3.34
CA LEU A 223 15.71 7.20 -4.34
C LEU A 223 14.49 7.94 -3.75
N LYS A 224 13.70 7.27 -2.91
CA LYS A 224 12.58 7.89 -2.18
C LYS A 224 13.06 9.03 -1.28
N ALA A 225 14.20 8.86 -0.60
CA ALA A 225 14.77 9.91 0.24
C ALA A 225 15.27 11.14 -0.56
N LEU A 226 15.59 10.97 -1.84
CA LEU A 226 15.96 12.04 -2.78
C LEU A 226 14.77 12.67 -3.49
N GLN A 227 13.59 12.07 -3.42
CA GLN A 227 12.40 12.52 -4.16
C GLN A 227 12.04 13.97 -3.80
N GLY A 228 11.71 14.78 -4.82
CA GLY A 228 11.37 16.18 -4.67
C GLY A 228 12.54 17.13 -4.38
N LYS A 229 13.76 16.63 -4.20
CA LYS A 229 14.95 17.44 -3.89
C LYS A 229 15.68 17.89 -5.16
N LYS A 230 15.49 19.15 -5.51
CA LYS A 230 16.04 19.72 -6.77
C LYS A 230 17.57 19.66 -6.83
N ALA A 231 18.25 19.87 -5.71
CA ALA A 231 19.71 19.82 -5.64
C ALA A 231 20.31 18.46 -6.03
N TYR A 232 19.54 17.38 -5.92
CA TYR A 232 20.00 16.00 -6.20
C TYR A 232 19.26 15.34 -7.37
N ALA A 233 18.46 16.10 -8.14
CA ALA A 233 17.59 15.56 -9.19
C ALA A 233 18.36 14.81 -10.28
N GLU A 234 19.54 15.30 -10.70
CA GLU A 234 20.40 14.62 -11.68
C GLU A 234 20.92 13.28 -11.15
N MET A 235 21.46 13.28 -9.93
CA MET A 235 21.94 12.06 -9.27
C MET A 235 20.81 11.05 -9.06
N ALA A 236 19.62 11.52 -8.63
CA ALA A 236 18.44 10.65 -8.48
C ALA A 236 18.04 10.03 -9.81
N THR A 237 18.09 10.79 -10.91
CA THR A 237 17.81 10.26 -12.26
C THR A 237 18.80 9.18 -12.67
N GLU A 238 20.09 9.38 -12.45
CA GLU A 238 21.12 8.38 -12.75
C GLU A 238 20.93 7.08 -11.94
N LEU A 239 20.66 7.22 -10.64
CA LEU A 239 20.38 6.09 -9.75
C LEU A 239 19.11 5.35 -10.14
N ALA A 240 18.06 6.08 -10.55
CA ALA A 240 16.80 5.49 -10.99
C ALA A 240 16.95 4.74 -12.32
N MET A 241 17.70 5.28 -13.28
CA MET A 241 18.04 4.58 -14.52
C MET A 241 18.83 3.28 -14.26
N ALA A 242 19.79 3.34 -13.33
CA ALA A 242 20.57 2.16 -12.95
C ALA A 242 19.70 1.11 -12.23
N ALA A 243 18.77 1.54 -11.38
CA ALA A 243 17.83 0.66 -10.69
C ALA A 243 16.87 -0.02 -11.67
N GLU A 244 16.32 0.72 -12.63
CA GLU A 244 15.44 0.20 -13.67
C GLU A 244 16.14 -0.82 -14.57
N LYS A 245 17.36 -0.52 -14.99
CA LYS A 245 18.19 -1.44 -15.79
C LYS A 245 18.51 -2.74 -15.03
N ALA A 246 18.80 -2.66 -13.73
CA ALA A 246 19.08 -3.83 -12.90
C ALA A 246 17.84 -4.68 -12.64
N SER A 247 16.64 -4.13 -12.84
CA SER A 247 15.36 -4.79 -12.58
C SER A 247 14.80 -5.54 -13.80
N ALA A 248 15.55 -5.68 -14.92
CA ALA A 248 14.96 -6.03 -16.20
C ALA A 248 14.43 -7.47 -16.33
N ASP A 249 15.02 -8.48 -15.69
CA ASP A 249 14.73 -9.87 -16.04
C ASP A 249 14.11 -10.77 -14.93
N ASP A 250 14.30 -10.45 -13.64
CA ASP A 250 13.85 -11.32 -12.53
C ASP A 250 13.00 -10.61 -11.46
N VAL A 251 12.52 -9.40 -11.72
CA VAL A 251 11.84 -8.55 -10.74
C VAL A 251 10.36 -8.43 -11.05
N SER A 252 9.52 -8.42 -9.99
CA SER A 252 8.06 -8.25 -10.13
C SER A 252 7.69 -6.99 -10.91
N LEU A 253 6.55 -7.03 -11.61
CA LEU A 253 6.03 -5.86 -12.34
C LEU A 253 5.88 -4.64 -11.43
N ASP A 254 5.46 -4.83 -10.17
CA ASP A 254 5.34 -3.75 -9.18
C ASP A 254 6.67 -3.05 -8.90
N ALA A 255 7.75 -3.79 -8.69
CA ALA A 255 9.07 -3.21 -8.45
C ALA A 255 9.60 -2.47 -9.68
N ARG A 256 9.32 -2.98 -10.89
CA ARG A 256 9.63 -2.29 -12.15
C ARG A 256 8.81 -1.00 -12.30
N GLY A 257 7.52 -1.05 -11.99
CA GLY A 257 6.64 0.13 -11.97
C GLY A 257 7.13 1.20 -11.00
N GLN A 258 7.52 0.81 -9.78
CA GLN A 258 8.11 1.74 -8.80
C GLN A 258 9.41 2.38 -9.30
N ALA A 259 10.32 1.60 -9.88
CA ALA A 259 11.57 2.13 -10.43
C ALA A 259 11.32 3.15 -11.56
N LEU A 260 10.36 2.87 -12.45
CA LEU A 260 9.98 3.79 -13.51
C LEU A 260 9.30 5.07 -12.97
N ASN A 261 8.43 4.97 -11.97
CA ASN A 261 7.84 6.15 -11.33
C ASN A 261 8.91 7.07 -10.71
N LEU A 262 9.90 6.49 -10.03
CA LEU A 262 11.01 7.24 -9.46
C LEU A 262 11.87 7.86 -10.56
N LEU A 263 12.06 7.18 -11.69
CA LEU A 263 12.76 7.71 -12.85
C LEU A 263 12.01 8.90 -13.48
N VAL A 264 10.69 8.78 -13.69
CA VAL A 264 9.87 9.85 -14.23
C VAL A 264 9.95 11.10 -13.35
N SER A 265 9.71 10.96 -12.05
CA SER A 265 9.71 12.10 -11.12
C SER A 265 11.07 12.77 -11.01
N SER A 266 12.15 12.01 -10.91
CA SER A 266 13.51 12.56 -10.82
C SER A 266 13.97 13.20 -12.13
N ALA A 267 13.65 12.59 -13.29
CA ALA A 267 14.01 13.14 -14.59
C ALA A 267 13.28 14.46 -14.90
N ARG A 268 11.99 14.56 -14.57
CA ARG A 268 11.25 15.82 -14.68
C ARG A 268 11.87 16.92 -13.81
N LEU A 269 12.19 16.60 -12.56
CA LEU A 269 12.78 17.55 -11.63
C LEU A 269 14.18 18.01 -12.10
N ALA A 270 14.91 17.13 -12.82
CA ALA A 270 16.21 17.42 -13.43
C ALA A 270 16.10 18.14 -14.79
N GLY A 271 14.91 18.41 -15.31
CA GLY A 271 14.69 18.99 -16.65
C GLY A 271 15.04 18.04 -17.80
N LYS A 272 15.09 16.72 -17.55
CA LYS A 272 15.38 15.67 -18.55
C LYS A 272 14.07 15.13 -19.16
N ASP A 273 13.30 16.00 -19.82
CA ASP A 273 11.93 15.70 -20.28
C ASP A 273 11.85 14.49 -21.23
N GLN A 274 12.85 14.28 -22.08
CA GLN A 274 12.89 13.12 -22.98
C GLN A 274 13.02 11.80 -22.22
N VAL A 275 13.85 11.78 -21.16
CA VAL A 275 14.01 10.60 -20.28
C VAL A 275 12.72 10.34 -19.52
N ALA A 276 12.08 11.38 -19.01
CA ALA A 276 10.80 11.27 -18.31
C ALA A 276 9.72 10.71 -19.23
N ALA A 277 9.55 11.27 -20.43
CA ALA A 277 8.53 10.82 -21.39
C ALA A 277 8.74 9.37 -21.84
N GLU A 278 9.98 8.93 -22.03
CA GLU A 278 10.28 7.53 -22.36
C GLU A 278 9.96 6.59 -21.19
N ALA A 279 10.32 6.98 -19.97
CA ALA A 279 9.99 6.21 -18.78
C ALA A 279 8.48 6.11 -18.56
N GLU A 280 7.72 7.18 -18.81
CA GLU A 280 6.25 7.19 -18.74
C GLU A 280 5.59 6.24 -19.73
N ARG A 281 6.06 6.21 -20.97
CA ARG A 281 5.53 5.25 -21.95
C ARG A 281 5.71 3.80 -21.47
N ARG A 282 6.88 3.47 -20.93
CA ARG A 282 7.16 2.13 -20.38
C ARG A 282 6.34 1.85 -19.11
N LEU A 283 6.20 2.84 -18.25
CA LEU A 283 5.39 2.75 -17.04
C LEU A 283 3.92 2.44 -17.38
N LYS A 284 3.35 3.16 -18.34
CA LYS A 284 1.96 2.94 -18.78
C LYS A 284 1.71 1.50 -19.23
N VAL A 285 2.69 0.88 -19.95
CA VAL A 285 2.59 -0.52 -20.37
C VAL A 285 2.65 -1.48 -19.19
N ILE A 286 3.52 -1.21 -18.21
CA ILE A 286 3.65 -2.04 -17.00
C ILE A 286 2.42 -1.88 -16.12
N ASP A 287 1.97 -0.66 -15.91
CA ASP A 287 0.78 -0.36 -15.11
C ASP A 287 -0.47 -1.07 -15.65
N ALA A 288 -0.67 -1.06 -16.97
CA ALA A 288 -1.79 -1.78 -17.57
C ALA A 288 -1.75 -3.30 -17.29
N LYS A 289 -0.55 -3.90 -17.25
CA LYS A 289 -0.39 -5.31 -16.89
C LYS A 289 -0.67 -5.56 -15.41
N ILE A 290 -0.15 -4.70 -14.54
CA ILE A 290 -0.38 -4.80 -13.09
C ILE A 290 -1.87 -4.61 -12.78
N ASP A 291 -2.54 -3.66 -13.45
CA ASP A 291 -3.97 -3.43 -13.29
C ASP A 291 -4.79 -4.66 -13.72
N ALA A 292 -4.43 -5.29 -14.83
CA ALA A 292 -5.08 -6.53 -15.27
C ALA A 292 -4.89 -7.68 -14.26
N GLU A 293 -3.67 -7.87 -13.75
CA GLU A 293 -3.39 -8.86 -12.71
C GLU A 293 -4.13 -8.55 -11.39
N TYR A 294 -4.26 -7.27 -11.05
CA TYR A 294 -5.00 -6.84 -9.86
C TYR A 294 -6.48 -7.21 -9.96
N HIS A 295 -7.12 -6.90 -11.08
CA HIS A 295 -8.54 -7.25 -11.30
C HIS A 295 -8.79 -8.76 -11.31
N GLU A 296 -7.81 -9.57 -11.71
CA GLU A 296 -7.90 -11.03 -11.65
C GLU A 296 -7.77 -11.57 -10.22
N LYS A 297 -6.92 -10.94 -9.39
CA LYS A 297 -6.52 -11.46 -8.08
C LYS A 297 -7.27 -10.82 -6.90
N VAL A 298 -7.91 -9.65 -7.10
CA VAL A 298 -8.59 -8.90 -6.04
C VAL A 298 -10.08 -8.74 -6.36
N PRO A 299 -10.96 -9.18 -5.47
CA PRO A 299 -10.70 -9.81 -4.17
C PRO A 299 -10.10 -11.24 -4.31
N PRO A 300 -9.32 -11.74 -3.31
CA PRO A 300 -8.71 -13.07 -3.37
C PRO A 300 -9.72 -14.22 -3.13
N PHE A 301 -11.00 -13.91 -3.18
CA PHE A 301 -12.14 -14.84 -3.08
C PHE A 301 -13.24 -14.40 -4.03
N LYS A 302 -14.18 -15.27 -4.31
CA LYS A 302 -15.33 -14.98 -5.18
C LYS A 302 -16.54 -14.55 -4.34
N PRO A 303 -16.95 -13.26 -4.42
CA PRO A 303 -18.16 -12.81 -3.76
C PRO A 303 -19.39 -13.50 -4.38
N GLU A 304 -20.27 -14.03 -3.53
CA GLU A 304 -21.53 -14.62 -3.95
C GLU A 304 -22.64 -13.56 -3.93
N ALA A 305 -23.42 -13.50 -5.01
CA ALA A 305 -24.54 -12.58 -5.08
C ALA A 305 -25.59 -12.94 -4.02
N TYR A 306 -26.09 -11.92 -3.32
CA TYR A 306 -27.18 -12.09 -2.36
C TYR A 306 -28.51 -12.39 -3.09
N ALA A 307 -29.11 -13.51 -2.76
CA ALA A 307 -30.35 -13.96 -3.38
C ALA A 307 -31.57 -13.87 -2.44
N GLY A 308 -31.37 -13.23 -1.29
CA GLY A 308 -32.23 -13.48 -0.12
C GLY A 308 -33.51 -12.71 -0.03
N ARG A 309 -33.75 -11.62 -0.79
CA ARG A 309 -34.95 -10.82 -0.59
C ARG A 309 -35.65 -10.44 -1.89
N LYS A 310 -37.00 -10.57 -1.90
CA LYS A 310 -37.82 -9.93 -2.92
C LYS A 310 -38.13 -8.51 -2.45
N LEU A 311 -37.70 -7.51 -3.24
CA LEU A 311 -37.97 -6.11 -2.94
C LEU A 311 -39.46 -5.81 -2.92
N GLY A 312 -39.94 -5.33 -1.79
CA GLY A 312 -41.25 -4.71 -1.63
C GLY A 312 -41.15 -3.18 -1.55
N LYS A 313 -42.25 -2.45 -1.75
CA LYS A 313 -42.28 -1.02 -1.49
C LYS A 313 -42.02 -0.75 0.00
N GLY A 314 -41.08 0.16 0.30
CA GLY A 314 -40.80 0.60 1.66
C GLY A 314 -39.76 -0.21 2.42
N GLU A 315 -39.04 -1.10 1.77
CA GLU A 315 -37.92 -1.81 2.38
C GLU A 315 -36.66 -0.93 2.49
N ARG A 316 -35.94 -1.11 3.60
CA ARG A 316 -34.75 -0.31 3.91
C ARG A 316 -33.57 -0.72 3.03
N VAL A 317 -32.83 0.25 2.53
CA VAL A 317 -31.48 0.06 1.99
C VAL A 317 -30.48 0.19 3.15
N VAL A 318 -29.50 -0.68 3.22
CA VAL A 318 -28.39 -0.56 4.17
C VAL A 318 -27.32 0.33 3.57
N LEU A 319 -26.98 1.41 4.25
CA LEU A 319 -25.88 2.30 3.86
C LEU A 319 -24.67 2.04 4.74
N MET A 320 -23.52 1.82 4.12
CA MET A 320 -22.23 1.71 4.79
C MET A 320 -21.38 2.93 4.46
N GLU A 321 -20.86 3.56 5.49
CA GLU A 321 -19.81 4.57 5.39
C GLU A 321 -18.51 3.97 5.91
N LEU A 322 -17.50 3.89 5.05
CA LEU A 322 -16.18 3.38 5.41
C LEU A 322 -15.17 4.53 5.41
N PHE A 323 -14.73 4.93 6.59
CA PHE A 323 -13.60 5.85 6.72
C PHE A 323 -12.30 5.06 6.59
N THR A 324 -11.54 5.35 5.54
CA THR A 324 -10.37 4.57 5.11
C THR A 324 -9.20 5.46 4.69
N GLY A 325 -8.14 4.86 4.17
CA GLY A 325 -6.99 5.59 3.63
C GLY A 325 -6.16 4.75 2.68
N ALA A 326 -5.77 5.32 1.54
CA ALA A 326 -4.92 4.67 0.55
C ALA A 326 -3.49 4.39 1.06
N GLU A 327 -3.07 5.09 2.11
CA GLU A 327 -1.78 4.88 2.77
C GLU A 327 -1.89 4.03 4.07
N CYS A 328 -3.04 3.37 4.28
CA CYS A 328 -3.37 2.64 5.51
C CYS A 328 -3.22 1.13 5.32
N PRO A 329 -2.14 0.47 5.79
CA PRO A 329 -1.95 -0.97 5.59
C PRO A 329 -3.05 -1.83 6.24
N PRO A 330 -3.56 -1.55 7.46
CA PRO A 330 -4.64 -2.35 8.03
C PRO A 330 -6.02 -2.09 7.38
N CYS A 331 -6.16 -1.09 6.50
CA CYS A 331 -7.41 -0.84 5.79
C CYS A 331 -7.70 -1.86 4.67
N VAL A 332 -6.68 -2.57 4.18
CA VAL A 332 -6.79 -3.48 3.02
C VAL A 332 -7.93 -4.47 3.14
N ALA A 333 -8.08 -5.15 4.26
CA ALA A 333 -9.15 -6.13 4.45
C ALA A 333 -10.54 -5.48 4.42
N ALA A 334 -10.67 -4.28 5.01
CA ALA A 334 -11.91 -3.53 5.04
C ALA A 334 -12.32 -3.04 3.64
N ASP A 335 -11.37 -2.46 2.89
CA ASP A 335 -11.60 -1.94 1.54
C ASP A 335 -11.94 -3.07 0.56
N VAL A 336 -11.19 -4.18 0.57
CA VAL A 336 -11.48 -5.35 -0.30
C VAL A 336 -12.79 -6.04 0.11
N GLY A 337 -13.09 -6.10 1.40
CA GLY A 337 -14.39 -6.56 1.91
C GLY A 337 -15.54 -5.69 1.42
N PHE A 338 -15.37 -4.36 1.46
CA PHE A 338 -16.31 -3.38 0.93
C PHE A 338 -16.53 -3.56 -0.59
N ASP A 339 -15.46 -3.67 -1.37
CA ASP A 339 -15.54 -3.91 -2.82
C ASP A 339 -16.29 -5.21 -3.16
N ALA A 340 -16.11 -6.23 -2.32
CA ALA A 340 -16.85 -7.48 -2.45
C ALA A 340 -18.34 -7.31 -2.15
N LEU A 341 -18.73 -6.42 -1.20
CA LEU A 341 -20.14 -6.11 -0.91
C LEU A 341 -20.83 -5.45 -2.11
N LEU A 342 -20.16 -4.55 -2.83
CA LEU A 342 -20.70 -3.94 -4.06
C LEU A 342 -21.00 -4.97 -5.15
N LYS A 343 -20.31 -6.12 -5.14
CA LYS A 343 -20.57 -7.25 -6.04
C LYS A 343 -21.60 -8.23 -5.47
N THR A 344 -21.79 -8.25 -4.16
CA THR A 344 -22.72 -9.14 -3.45
C THR A 344 -24.16 -8.65 -3.51
N TYR A 345 -24.37 -7.34 -3.31
CA TYR A 345 -25.69 -6.74 -3.20
C TYR A 345 -26.02 -5.82 -4.37
N LYS A 346 -27.32 -5.65 -4.61
CA LYS A 346 -27.82 -4.65 -5.55
C LYS A 346 -27.84 -3.26 -4.90
N PRO A 347 -27.77 -2.17 -5.70
CA PRO A 347 -27.90 -0.79 -5.19
C PRO A 347 -29.20 -0.51 -4.41
N THR A 348 -30.24 -1.33 -4.61
CA THR A 348 -31.51 -1.29 -3.89
C THR A 348 -31.49 -2.05 -2.56
N GLU A 349 -30.38 -2.69 -2.22
CA GLU A 349 -30.15 -3.44 -0.99
C GLU A 349 -29.06 -2.82 -0.16
N PHE A 350 -27.96 -2.42 -0.81
CA PHE A 350 -26.75 -1.88 -0.17
C PHE A 350 -26.18 -0.71 -0.95
N ILE A 351 -25.79 0.33 -0.24
CA ILE A 351 -25.04 1.48 -0.75
C ILE A 351 -23.78 1.63 0.10
N GLY A 352 -22.63 1.67 -0.55
CA GLY A 352 -21.35 1.86 0.11
C GLY A 352 -20.72 3.21 -0.26
N LEU A 353 -20.11 3.87 0.73
CA LEU A 353 -19.41 5.14 0.60
C LEU A 353 -18.02 5.00 1.21
N GLN A 354 -16.96 5.36 0.47
CA GLN A 354 -15.60 5.44 1.00
C GLN A 354 -15.18 6.89 1.23
N TYR A 355 -14.88 7.22 2.49
CA TYR A 355 -14.32 8.50 2.90
C TYR A 355 -12.83 8.33 3.19
N HIS A 356 -11.99 8.90 2.35
CA HIS A 356 -10.54 8.87 2.55
C HIS A 356 -10.10 9.94 3.55
N LEU A 357 -9.22 9.56 4.48
CA LEU A 357 -8.67 10.45 5.50
C LEU A 357 -7.14 10.43 5.48
N HIS A 358 -6.52 11.51 5.96
CA HIS A 358 -5.05 11.59 6.11
C HIS A 358 -4.53 10.77 7.32
N ILE A 359 -4.91 9.49 7.40
CA ILE A 359 -4.56 8.56 8.48
C ILE A 359 -4.08 7.22 7.86
N PRO A 360 -2.87 6.76 8.16
CA PRO A 360 -1.83 7.32 9.05
C PRO A 360 -0.99 8.40 8.38
N GLY A 361 -1.18 8.67 7.11
CA GLY A 361 -0.41 9.59 6.31
C GLY A 361 -1.24 10.41 5.35
N PRO A 362 -0.59 11.31 4.59
CA PRO A 362 -1.26 12.10 3.57
C PRO A 362 -1.87 11.19 2.52
N ASP A 363 -3.16 11.34 2.28
CA ASP A 363 -3.95 10.57 1.33
C ASP A 363 -4.47 11.51 0.23
N PRO A 364 -4.14 11.32 -1.05
CA PRO A 364 -4.57 12.21 -2.12
C PRO A 364 -6.05 12.04 -2.52
N LEU A 365 -6.74 11.03 -1.98
CA LEU A 365 -8.19 10.87 -2.18
C LEU A 365 -9.01 11.55 -1.08
N ALA A 366 -8.36 12.04 -0.02
CA ALA A 366 -8.99 12.83 1.02
C ALA A 366 -9.40 14.21 0.50
N ASN A 367 -10.51 14.73 1.00
CA ASN A 367 -11.03 16.04 0.67
C ASN A 367 -11.71 16.69 1.89
N PRO A 368 -11.97 18.00 1.89
CA PRO A 368 -12.56 18.71 3.02
C PRO A 368 -13.91 18.15 3.48
N ASP A 369 -14.77 17.73 2.55
CA ASP A 369 -16.09 17.19 2.85
C ASP A 369 -16.01 15.84 3.56
N GLY A 370 -15.09 14.96 3.14
CA GLY A 370 -14.83 13.69 3.81
C GLY A 370 -14.31 13.87 5.24
N ILE A 371 -13.45 14.88 5.45
CA ILE A 371 -12.95 15.24 6.78
C ILE A 371 -14.09 15.78 7.65
N ALA A 372 -14.92 16.69 7.12
CA ALA A 372 -16.08 17.22 7.83
C ALA A 372 -17.07 16.10 8.20
N ARG A 373 -17.22 15.07 7.34
CA ARG A 373 -18.07 13.93 7.66
C ARG A 373 -17.51 13.07 8.80
N ALA A 374 -16.20 12.88 8.85
CA ALA A 374 -15.56 12.18 9.98
C ALA A 374 -15.71 12.98 11.27
N GLU A 375 -15.58 14.30 11.21
CA GLU A 375 -15.79 15.21 12.36
C GLU A 375 -17.24 15.20 12.86
N TYR A 376 -18.23 15.01 11.96
CA TYR A 376 -19.65 14.86 12.32
C TYR A 376 -19.87 13.67 13.27
N TYR A 377 -19.16 12.56 13.06
CA TYR A 377 -19.20 11.40 13.97
C TYR A 377 -18.34 11.57 15.23
N GLY A 378 -17.56 12.64 15.31
CA GLY A 378 -16.74 12.96 16.47
C GLY A 378 -15.75 11.85 16.82
N GLY A 379 -15.65 11.50 18.10
CA GLY A 379 -14.73 10.49 18.59
C GLY A 379 -15.01 9.05 18.16
N GLU A 380 -16.13 8.78 17.51
CA GLU A 380 -16.46 7.45 16.98
C GLU A 380 -15.58 7.05 15.79
N VAL A 381 -15.07 8.03 15.03
CA VAL A 381 -14.02 7.82 14.01
C VAL A 381 -12.66 8.00 14.67
N ALA A 382 -12.23 6.99 15.43
CA ALA A 382 -10.96 7.04 16.17
C ALA A 382 -9.72 6.80 15.28
N GLY A 383 -9.91 6.32 14.04
CA GLY A 383 -8.83 6.00 13.09
C GLY A 383 -9.37 5.35 11.82
N THR A 384 -8.47 4.74 11.05
CA THR A 384 -8.82 3.99 9.84
C THR A 384 -8.36 2.54 9.93
N PRO A 385 -9.18 1.56 9.47
CA PRO A 385 -10.52 1.73 8.95
C PRO A 385 -11.58 1.85 10.04
N SER A 386 -12.63 2.66 9.80
CA SER A 386 -13.81 2.76 10.66
C SER A 386 -15.09 2.57 9.82
N PRO A 387 -15.74 1.41 9.85
CA PRO A 387 -16.99 1.15 9.16
C PRO A 387 -18.20 1.55 10.01
N PHE A 388 -19.18 2.22 9.39
CA PHE A 388 -20.47 2.56 9.96
C PHE A 388 -21.59 1.95 9.11
N PHE A 389 -22.49 1.21 9.72
CA PHE A 389 -23.67 0.66 9.05
C PHE A 389 -24.91 1.40 9.52
N ASN A 390 -25.61 2.06 8.58
CA ASN A 390 -26.75 2.93 8.90
C ASN A 390 -26.46 3.94 10.02
N GLY A 391 -25.23 4.49 10.04
CA GLY A 391 -24.80 5.46 11.02
C GLY A 391 -24.34 4.89 12.37
N LYS A 392 -24.16 3.56 12.49
CA LYS A 392 -23.72 2.88 13.71
C LYS A 392 -22.43 2.08 13.48
N THR A 393 -21.60 1.97 14.51
CA THR A 393 -20.35 1.20 14.53
C THR A 393 -20.59 -0.25 14.95
N ASP A 394 -21.17 -1.07 14.05
CA ASP A 394 -21.54 -2.47 14.35
C ASP A 394 -20.46 -3.49 13.95
N ALA A 395 -19.39 -3.04 13.37
CA ALA A 395 -18.22 -3.85 13.01
C ALA A 395 -16.95 -3.00 13.15
N GLY A 396 -15.81 -3.62 13.30
CA GLY A 396 -14.60 -2.88 13.53
C GLY A 396 -13.33 -3.56 13.04
N GLY A 397 -12.23 -2.87 13.27
CA GLY A 397 -10.91 -3.36 12.96
C GLY A 397 -10.59 -3.43 11.48
N GLY A 398 -9.31 -3.55 11.23
CA GLY A 398 -8.74 -3.72 9.91
C GLY A 398 -8.22 -5.14 9.71
N GLY A 399 -7.30 -5.28 8.77
CA GLY A 399 -6.60 -6.51 8.44
C GLY A 399 -5.86 -6.37 7.13
N PHE A 400 -5.18 -7.44 6.75
CA PHE A 400 -4.44 -7.51 5.49
C PHE A 400 -5.27 -8.21 4.41
N MET A 401 -4.72 -8.38 3.21
CA MET A 401 -5.40 -9.02 2.08
C MET A 401 -5.95 -10.43 2.44
N ALA A 402 -5.22 -11.20 3.24
CA ALA A 402 -5.63 -12.53 3.67
C ALA A 402 -6.88 -12.54 4.56
N ASP A 403 -7.17 -11.41 5.24
CA ASP A 403 -8.30 -11.26 6.15
C ASP A 403 -9.58 -10.77 5.44
N ALA A 404 -9.48 -10.42 4.15
CA ALA A 404 -10.54 -9.75 3.40
C ALA A 404 -11.83 -10.58 3.29
N GLU A 405 -11.73 -11.90 3.10
CA GLU A 405 -12.91 -12.78 3.07
C GLU A 405 -13.61 -12.85 4.43
N GLY A 406 -12.82 -12.91 5.50
CA GLY A 406 -13.34 -12.85 6.87
C GLY A 406 -14.08 -11.54 7.14
N LYS A 407 -13.51 -10.43 6.71
CA LYS A 407 -14.10 -9.09 6.83
C LYS A 407 -15.38 -8.94 6.01
N HIS A 408 -15.40 -9.45 4.78
CA HIS A 408 -16.62 -9.52 3.97
C HIS A 408 -17.75 -10.30 4.67
N LYS A 409 -17.43 -11.46 5.28
CA LYS A 409 -18.41 -12.27 6.03
C LYS A 409 -18.91 -11.53 7.27
N GLU A 410 -18.03 -10.85 8.01
CA GLU A 410 -18.39 -10.01 9.17
C GLU A 410 -19.38 -8.92 8.75
N TYR A 411 -19.09 -8.17 7.69
CA TYR A 411 -19.96 -7.11 7.19
C TYR A 411 -21.33 -7.65 6.73
N ARG A 412 -21.37 -8.79 6.05
CA ARG A 412 -22.63 -9.46 5.70
C ARG A 412 -23.45 -9.80 6.93
N GLY A 413 -22.81 -10.22 8.02
CA GLY A 413 -23.47 -10.49 9.30
C GLY A 413 -24.20 -9.30 9.89
N VAL A 414 -23.75 -8.06 9.60
CA VAL A 414 -24.42 -6.80 9.99
C VAL A 414 -25.50 -6.41 8.98
N ILE A 415 -25.20 -6.55 7.68
CA ILE A 415 -26.09 -6.10 6.60
C ILE A 415 -27.35 -6.96 6.52
N GLU A 416 -27.23 -8.30 6.50
CA GLU A 416 -28.33 -9.21 6.22
C GLU A 416 -29.48 -9.09 7.24
N PRO A 417 -29.24 -9.02 8.56
CA PRO A 417 -30.30 -8.72 9.53
C PRO A 417 -30.95 -7.35 9.34
N SER A 418 -30.13 -6.33 8.97
CA SER A 418 -30.59 -4.95 8.77
C SER A 418 -31.51 -4.79 7.56
N LEU A 419 -31.34 -5.66 6.55
CA LEU A 419 -32.23 -5.71 5.36
C LEU A 419 -33.67 -6.09 5.66
N ALA A 420 -33.97 -6.72 6.80
CA ALA A 420 -35.34 -7.03 7.23
C ALA A 420 -36.10 -5.79 7.71
N GLY A 421 -35.42 -4.69 7.97
CA GLY A 421 -36.03 -3.45 8.44
C GLY A 421 -36.83 -2.72 7.35
N LYS A 422 -37.79 -1.89 7.81
CA LYS A 422 -38.55 -1.00 6.93
C LYS A 422 -37.84 0.36 6.77
N ALA A 423 -38.00 0.97 5.61
CA ALA A 423 -37.57 2.34 5.37
C ALA A 423 -38.45 3.30 6.20
N ARG A 424 -37.83 4.21 6.95
CA ARG A 424 -38.50 5.25 7.75
C ARG A 424 -38.61 6.58 7.01
N ALA A 425 -38.23 6.63 5.75
CA ALA A 425 -38.39 7.76 4.85
C ALA A 425 -38.63 7.28 3.42
N ASP A 426 -39.38 8.04 2.63
CA ASP A 426 -39.36 7.97 1.17
C ASP A 426 -38.39 9.02 0.66
N ILE A 427 -37.57 8.67 -0.33
CA ILE A 427 -36.63 9.59 -0.97
C ILE A 427 -36.82 9.49 -2.49
N GLU A 428 -37.07 10.63 -3.12
CA GLU A 428 -37.00 10.82 -4.56
C GLU A 428 -35.69 11.52 -4.90
N LEU A 429 -34.91 10.97 -5.82
CA LEU A 429 -33.62 11.51 -6.22
C LEU A 429 -33.49 11.51 -7.73
N ASN A 430 -33.07 12.65 -8.29
CA ASN A 430 -32.72 12.81 -9.70
C ASN A 430 -31.39 13.56 -9.81
N ALA A 431 -30.52 13.11 -10.68
CA ALA A 431 -29.27 13.78 -11.02
C ALA A 431 -29.07 13.74 -12.54
N SER A 432 -28.63 14.86 -13.10
CA SER A 432 -28.31 14.95 -14.54
C SER A 432 -27.15 15.90 -14.77
N ARG A 433 -26.32 15.58 -15.78
CA ARG A 433 -25.12 16.34 -16.12
C ARG A 433 -25.26 17.02 -17.47
N THR A 434 -24.91 18.29 -17.54
CA THR A 434 -24.76 19.07 -18.79
C THR A 434 -23.40 19.78 -18.75
N GLY A 435 -22.44 19.27 -19.51
CA GLY A 435 -21.05 19.75 -19.43
C GLY A 435 -20.46 19.52 -18.02
N ASP A 436 -20.03 20.61 -17.37
CA ASP A 436 -19.52 20.57 -16.01
C ASP A 436 -20.59 20.81 -14.93
N GLU A 437 -21.85 21.01 -15.30
CA GLU A 437 -22.94 21.22 -14.35
C GLU A 437 -23.68 19.91 -14.07
N VAL A 438 -23.79 19.58 -12.77
CA VAL A 438 -24.61 18.47 -12.27
C VAL A 438 -25.80 19.05 -11.50
N LYS A 439 -26.98 18.94 -12.09
CA LYS A 439 -28.25 19.30 -11.45
C LYS A 439 -28.71 18.15 -10.58
N ILE A 440 -28.96 18.41 -9.28
CA ILE A 440 -29.41 17.43 -8.30
C ILE A 440 -30.72 17.92 -7.69
N VAL A 441 -31.73 17.07 -7.71
CA VAL A 441 -33.01 17.31 -7.03
C VAL A 441 -33.34 16.11 -6.15
N ALA A 442 -33.45 16.34 -4.85
CA ALA A 442 -33.80 15.31 -3.88
C ALA A 442 -34.97 15.77 -3.01
N ARG A 443 -35.96 14.89 -2.79
CA ARG A 443 -37.10 15.11 -1.91
C ARG A 443 -37.21 13.96 -0.94
N ALA A 444 -37.39 14.25 0.33
CA ALA A 444 -37.59 13.26 1.36
C ALA A 444 -38.90 13.50 2.14
N THR A 445 -39.59 12.42 2.49
CA THR A 445 -40.74 12.44 3.38
C THR A 445 -40.56 11.37 4.44
N ALA A 446 -40.56 11.78 5.71
CA ALA A 446 -40.48 10.87 6.84
C ALA A 446 -41.74 9.97 6.91
N LYS A 447 -41.55 8.70 7.28
CA LYS A 447 -42.61 7.71 7.52
C LYS A 447 -42.69 7.38 9.00
N PRO A 448 -43.90 7.03 9.51
CA PRO A 448 -43.99 6.48 10.84
C PRO A 448 -43.16 5.20 10.95
N GLY A 449 -42.33 5.09 11.99
CA GLY A 449 -41.64 3.85 12.34
C GLY A 449 -42.60 2.84 13.03
N ASP A 450 -42.09 1.62 13.26
CA ASP A 450 -42.83 0.61 14.04
C ASP A 450 -42.86 1.07 15.52
N GLY A 451 -43.79 1.95 15.89
CA GLY A 451 -44.13 2.26 17.29
C GLY A 451 -44.04 3.70 17.77
N GLU A 452 -43.31 4.59 17.11
CA GLU A 452 -43.28 6.02 17.46
C GLU A 452 -43.18 6.90 16.20
N VAL A 453 -43.87 8.07 16.25
CA VAL A 453 -43.60 9.15 15.28
C VAL A 453 -42.18 9.60 15.56
N ALA A 454 -41.24 9.22 14.71
CA ALA A 454 -39.89 9.71 14.82
C ALA A 454 -39.93 11.25 14.89
N ASP A 455 -39.19 11.83 15.85
CA ASP A 455 -39.03 13.27 15.92
C ASP A 455 -38.26 13.74 14.68
N ALA A 456 -38.99 14.00 13.60
CA ALA A 456 -38.42 14.41 12.33
C ALA A 456 -37.71 15.77 12.43
N ALA A 457 -37.84 16.48 13.55
CA ALA A 457 -37.23 17.78 13.75
C ALA A 457 -35.69 17.71 13.79
N LYS A 458 -35.12 16.55 14.14
CA LYS A 458 -33.66 16.32 14.13
C LYS A 458 -33.17 15.56 12.90
N SER A 459 -34.08 15.16 12.01
CA SER A 459 -33.71 14.42 10.80
C SER A 459 -33.36 15.35 9.65
N ARG A 460 -32.37 14.94 8.88
CA ARG A 460 -31.84 15.71 7.77
C ARG A 460 -31.72 14.89 6.50
N LEU A 461 -32.07 15.52 5.39
CA LEU A 461 -31.73 15.03 4.05
C LEU A 461 -30.32 15.47 3.71
N ARG A 462 -29.44 14.50 3.38
CA ARG A 462 -28.06 14.73 2.99
C ARG A 462 -27.79 14.15 1.61
N LEU A 463 -26.90 14.79 0.88
CA LEU A 463 -26.43 14.35 -0.42
C LEU A 463 -24.95 14.00 -0.34
N VAL A 464 -24.56 12.97 -1.08
CA VAL A 464 -23.17 12.57 -1.26
C VAL A 464 -22.93 12.37 -2.75
N LEU A 465 -21.87 12.96 -3.29
CA LEU A 465 -21.37 12.68 -4.63
C LEU A 465 -20.19 11.72 -4.53
N ILE A 466 -20.29 10.59 -5.20
CA ILE A 466 -19.22 9.60 -5.27
C ILE A 466 -18.70 9.42 -6.69
N GLU A 467 -17.43 9.09 -6.81
CA GLU A 467 -16.82 8.58 -8.02
C GLU A 467 -16.67 7.06 -7.88
N GLU A 468 -17.25 6.30 -8.82
CA GLU A 468 -17.43 4.85 -8.65
C GLU A 468 -16.13 4.07 -8.63
N SER A 469 -15.09 4.54 -9.34
CA SER A 469 -13.78 3.87 -9.36
C SER A 469 -12.67 4.89 -9.58
N VAL A 470 -11.74 4.94 -8.65
CA VAL A 470 -10.56 5.81 -8.73
C VAL A 470 -9.30 4.97 -8.75
N ARG A 471 -8.51 5.09 -9.81
CA ARG A 471 -7.22 4.43 -9.90
C ARG A 471 -6.15 5.24 -9.17
N TYR A 472 -5.71 4.72 -8.03
CA TYR A 472 -4.57 5.26 -7.28
C TYR A 472 -3.81 4.13 -6.58
N PRO A 473 -2.62 3.73 -7.07
CA PRO A 473 -1.76 2.76 -6.38
C PRO A 473 -1.23 3.35 -5.07
N GLY A 474 -1.94 3.13 -3.98
CA GLY A 474 -1.59 3.64 -2.65
C GLY A 474 -0.48 2.85 -1.95
N GLY A 475 -0.03 3.35 -0.80
CA GLY A 475 0.95 2.68 0.05
C GLY A 475 0.42 1.39 0.68
N ASN A 476 -0.91 1.22 0.76
CA ASN A 476 -1.59 -0.02 1.14
C ASN A 476 -1.59 -1.09 0.02
N LYS A 477 -1.05 -0.77 -1.17
CA LYS A 477 -0.96 -1.62 -2.37
C LYS A 477 -2.29 -1.90 -3.07
N LEU A 478 -3.39 -1.31 -2.66
CA LEU A 478 -4.61 -1.28 -3.45
C LEU A 478 -4.43 -0.32 -4.63
N ARG A 479 -4.94 -0.69 -5.79
CA ARG A 479 -4.77 0.07 -7.04
C ARG A 479 -6.03 0.80 -7.47
N PHE A 480 -7.18 0.32 -7.01
CA PHE A 480 -8.49 0.90 -7.27
C PHE A 480 -9.24 1.07 -5.97
N HIS A 481 -9.91 2.21 -5.85
CA HIS A 481 -10.74 2.60 -4.72
C HIS A 481 -12.14 2.85 -5.25
N HIS A 482 -13.16 2.25 -4.64
CA HIS A 482 -14.51 2.28 -5.18
C HIS A 482 -15.43 3.17 -4.34
N ASN A 483 -16.38 3.82 -5.02
CA ASN A 483 -17.36 4.72 -4.40
C ASN A 483 -16.71 5.80 -3.49
N VAL A 484 -15.65 6.40 -4.02
CA VAL A 484 -14.87 7.45 -3.33
C VAL A 484 -15.72 8.71 -3.22
N VAL A 485 -15.95 9.17 -2.02
CA VAL A 485 -16.70 10.42 -1.78
C VAL A 485 -15.90 11.61 -2.25
N ARG A 486 -16.49 12.39 -3.19
CA ARG A 486 -15.88 13.58 -3.77
C ARG A 486 -16.45 14.88 -3.19
N ALA A 487 -17.74 14.88 -2.83
CA ALA A 487 -18.37 16.05 -2.25
C ALA A 487 -19.60 15.68 -1.41
N LEU A 488 -20.00 16.61 -0.54
CA LEU A 488 -21.30 16.62 0.16
C LEU A 488 -22.11 17.82 -0.36
N PRO A 489 -22.81 17.69 -1.50
CA PRO A 489 -23.59 18.80 -2.05
C PRO A 489 -24.64 19.29 -1.06
N GLY A 490 -24.58 20.57 -0.67
CA GLY A 490 -25.38 21.12 0.41
C GLY A 490 -24.75 21.08 1.81
N GLY A 491 -23.50 20.56 1.89
CA GLY A 491 -22.69 20.50 3.11
C GLY A 491 -23.02 19.33 4.02
N VAL A 492 -22.16 19.09 5.02
CA VAL A 492 -22.30 17.99 5.99
C VAL A 492 -23.59 18.06 6.82
N GLU A 493 -24.07 19.27 7.07
CA GLU A 493 -25.32 19.49 7.82
C GLU A 493 -26.58 19.05 7.06
N GLY A 494 -26.58 19.13 5.75
CA GLY A 494 -27.74 18.83 4.91
C GLY A 494 -28.95 19.73 5.20
N LYS A 495 -30.13 19.29 4.79
CA LYS A 495 -31.39 20.02 4.92
C LYS A 495 -32.31 19.38 5.96
N ALA A 496 -32.76 20.15 6.94
CA ALA A 496 -33.71 19.68 7.95
C ALA A 496 -35.06 19.24 7.32
N LEU A 497 -35.67 18.21 7.87
CA LEU A 497 -37.01 17.78 7.50
C LEU A 497 -38.08 18.58 8.30
N GLU A 498 -38.51 19.70 7.73
CA GLU A 498 -39.55 20.54 8.33
C GLU A 498 -40.93 19.90 8.16
N GLY A 499 -41.63 19.63 9.26
CA GLY A 499 -42.90 18.91 9.20
C GLY A 499 -42.77 17.49 8.58
N GLY A 500 -41.58 16.88 8.71
CA GLY A 500 -41.28 15.58 8.15
C GLY A 500 -40.95 15.58 6.65
N LYS A 501 -40.73 16.73 6.04
CA LYS A 501 -40.40 16.86 4.62
C LYS A 501 -39.12 17.70 4.41
N GLY A 502 -38.31 17.30 3.48
CA GLY A 502 -37.11 18.04 3.07
C GLY A 502 -36.93 18.03 1.56
N GLU A 503 -36.43 19.11 1.01
CA GLU A 503 -36.12 19.23 -0.41
C GLU A 503 -34.76 19.92 -0.58
N ILE A 504 -33.93 19.37 -1.44
CA ILE A 504 -32.69 19.97 -1.94
C ILE A 504 -32.80 20.06 -3.46
N ASP A 505 -32.62 21.25 -3.99
CA ASP A 505 -32.53 21.53 -5.42
C ASP A 505 -31.31 22.41 -5.64
N LEU A 506 -30.24 21.86 -6.22
CA LEU A 506 -28.99 22.55 -6.44
C LEU A 506 -28.30 22.12 -7.74
N THR A 507 -27.38 22.96 -8.18
CA THR A 507 -26.45 22.65 -9.28
C THR A 507 -25.03 22.70 -8.74
N LEU A 508 -24.25 21.63 -8.97
CA LEU A 508 -22.86 21.53 -8.64
C LEU A 508 -22.02 21.70 -9.90
N ASN A 509 -20.99 22.55 -9.83
CA ASN A 509 -20.04 22.72 -10.94
C ASN A 509 -18.81 21.84 -10.72
N LEU A 510 -18.60 20.87 -11.63
CA LEU A 510 -17.49 19.89 -11.53
C LEU A 510 -16.12 20.52 -11.75
N ALA A 511 -16.01 21.56 -12.59
CA ALA A 511 -14.74 22.26 -12.81
C ALA A 511 -14.30 23.02 -11.54
N GLU A 512 -15.25 23.65 -10.85
CA GLU A 512 -14.99 24.31 -9.56
C GLU A 512 -14.65 23.29 -8.46
N LEU A 513 -15.38 22.17 -8.41
CA LEU A 513 -15.10 21.07 -7.48
C LEU A 513 -13.68 20.52 -7.68
N ARG A 514 -13.31 20.21 -8.93
CA ARG A 514 -11.96 19.73 -9.28
C ARG A 514 -10.91 20.72 -8.82
N LYS A 515 -11.05 21.98 -9.20
CA LYS A 515 -10.12 23.06 -8.82
C LYS A 515 -10.00 23.22 -7.30
N SER A 516 -11.10 23.11 -6.58
CA SER A 516 -11.11 23.19 -5.12
C SER A 516 -10.32 22.04 -4.50
N GLN A 517 -10.51 20.80 -4.98
CA GLN A 517 -9.79 19.63 -4.48
C GLN A 517 -8.30 19.68 -4.86
N GLU A 518 -7.96 20.06 -6.08
CA GLU A 518 -6.56 20.27 -6.48
C GLU A 518 -5.88 21.32 -5.59
N THR A 519 -6.54 22.45 -5.35
CA THR A 519 -6.03 23.51 -4.47
C THR A 519 -5.82 22.99 -3.04
N TYR A 520 -6.77 22.19 -2.52
CA TYR A 520 -6.66 21.58 -1.21
C TYR A 520 -5.43 20.65 -1.12
N LEU A 521 -5.25 19.78 -2.10
CA LEU A 521 -4.11 18.85 -2.13
C LEU A 521 -2.77 19.58 -2.29
N ASP A 522 -2.70 20.63 -3.10
CA ASP A 522 -1.50 21.46 -3.27
C ASP A 522 -1.11 22.20 -1.99
N GLN A 523 -2.08 22.65 -1.21
CA GLN A 523 -1.85 23.36 0.04
C GLN A 523 -1.59 22.45 1.23
N TYR A 524 -2.08 21.21 1.20
CA TYR A 524 -2.00 20.28 2.34
C TYR A 524 -0.59 20.07 2.87
N PRO A 525 0.47 19.87 2.05
CA PRO A 525 1.83 19.67 2.55
C PRO A 525 2.37 20.83 3.40
N SER A 526 1.89 22.03 3.15
CA SER A 526 2.30 23.26 3.86
C SER A 526 1.44 23.60 5.07
N GLY A 527 0.39 22.81 5.32
CA GLY A 527 -0.52 23.02 6.45
C GLY A 527 0.06 22.56 7.79
N PRO A 528 -0.61 22.86 8.93
CA PRO A 528 -0.09 22.59 10.28
C PRO A 528 0.19 21.11 10.58
N ARG A 529 -0.51 20.19 9.91
CA ARG A 529 -0.30 18.73 10.00
C ARG A 529 0.14 18.15 8.66
N GLY A 530 0.52 19.03 7.71
CA GLY A 530 0.87 18.65 6.36
C GLY A 530 2.15 17.85 6.28
N ARG A 531 2.16 16.91 5.36
CA ARG A 531 3.32 16.12 4.94
C ARG A 531 3.26 15.94 3.44
N SER A 532 4.40 15.81 2.77
CA SER A 532 4.44 15.51 1.35
C SER A 532 3.76 14.19 1.03
N PHE A 533 3.02 14.15 -0.05
CA PHE A 533 2.42 12.91 -0.53
C PHE A 533 3.51 11.92 -0.96
N PRO A 534 3.39 10.62 -0.61
CA PRO A 534 4.42 9.62 -0.92
C PRO A 534 4.47 9.23 -2.40
N HIS A 535 3.39 9.48 -3.13
CA HIS A 535 3.22 9.17 -4.55
C HIS A 535 2.68 10.39 -5.32
N PRO A 536 2.85 10.45 -6.65
CA PRO A 536 2.22 11.49 -7.47
C PRO A 536 0.72 11.53 -7.25
N LEU A 537 0.16 12.73 -7.25
CA LEU A 537 -1.29 12.93 -7.12
C LEU A 537 -2.02 12.30 -8.31
N PRO A 538 -3.14 11.60 -8.08
CA PRO A 538 -3.99 11.12 -9.16
C PRO A 538 -4.69 12.29 -9.86
N LEU A 539 -5.10 12.08 -11.10
CA LEU A 539 -6.04 12.98 -11.76
C LEU A 539 -7.38 12.91 -11.04
N ILE A 540 -8.05 14.05 -10.95
CA ILE A 540 -9.42 14.15 -10.44
C ILE A 540 -10.32 14.24 -11.67
N ASP A 541 -10.74 13.08 -12.19
CA ASP A 541 -11.45 12.99 -13.47
C ASP A 541 -12.94 13.36 -13.32
N LEU A 542 -13.59 12.93 -12.26
CA LEU A 542 -15.02 13.14 -11.98
C LEU A 542 -15.91 12.64 -13.13
N ASP A 543 -15.61 11.44 -13.64
CA ASP A 543 -16.32 10.88 -14.81
C ASP A 543 -17.48 9.97 -14.41
N ASP A 544 -17.23 8.86 -13.75
CA ASP A 544 -18.25 7.90 -13.35
C ASP A 544 -18.86 8.28 -11.99
N LEU A 545 -19.76 9.26 -12.03
CA LEU A 545 -20.34 9.84 -10.83
C LEU A 545 -21.70 9.24 -10.50
N THR A 546 -21.95 9.05 -9.21
CA THR A 546 -23.24 8.67 -8.63
C THR A 546 -23.59 9.61 -7.47
N VAL A 547 -24.84 10.05 -7.41
CA VAL A 547 -25.38 10.81 -6.27
C VAL A 547 -26.12 9.86 -5.34
N VAL A 548 -25.82 9.98 -4.06
CA VAL A 548 -26.54 9.29 -2.97
C VAL A 548 -27.31 10.33 -2.16
N ALA A 549 -28.56 10.04 -1.86
CA ALA A 549 -29.37 10.80 -0.91
C ALA A 549 -29.72 9.91 0.28
N MET A 550 -29.60 10.45 1.50
CA MET A 550 -29.94 9.75 2.72
C MET A 550 -30.70 10.65 3.69
N VAL A 551 -31.61 10.05 4.48
CA VAL A 551 -32.24 10.69 5.64
C VAL A 551 -31.58 10.13 6.89
N GLN A 552 -30.98 11.03 7.68
CA GLN A 552 -30.26 10.70 8.91
C GLN A 552 -30.79 11.51 10.09
N ASP A 553 -30.91 10.87 11.24
CA ASP A 553 -31.26 11.50 12.50
C ASP A 553 -30.00 11.96 13.23
N ASP A 554 -29.88 13.26 13.49
CA ASP A 554 -28.73 13.85 14.18
C ASP A 554 -28.71 13.57 15.69
N ALA A 555 -29.82 13.06 16.26
CA ALA A 555 -29.84 12.75 17.68
C ALA A 555 -29.07 11.48 18.02
N ASP A 556 -29.05 10.51 17.10
CA ASP A 556 -28.43 9.21 17.33
C ASP A 556 -27.64 8.69 16.12
N HIS A 557 -27.46 9.52 15.11
CA HIS A 557 -26.78 9.24 13.83
C HIS A 557 -27.46 8.16 12.97
N SER A 558 -28.62 7.60 13.36
CA SER A 558 -29.25 6.54 12.59
C SER A 558 -29.69 7.00 11.21
N ILE A 559 -29.33 6.23 10.17
CA ILE A 559 -29.78 6.48 8.79
C ILE A 559 -31.07 5.70 8.56
N TRP A 560 -32.13 6.41 8.22
CA TRP A 560 -33.50 5.88 8.08
C TRP A 560 -33.71 5.20 6.74
N HIS A 561 -33.14 5.76 5.68
CA HIS A 561 -33.16 5.25 4.31
C HIS A 561 -32.13 5.96 3.45
N ALA A 562 -31.72 5.32 2.37
CA ALA A 562 -30.85 5.88 1.36
C ALA A 562 -31.26 5.39 -0.04
N VAL A 563 -31.00 6.22 -1.04
CA VAL A 563 -31.13 5.90 -2.46
C VAL A 563 -29.97 6.45 -3.23
N GLN A 564 -29.65 5.83 -4.38
CA GLN A 564 -28.62 6.34 -5.27
C GLN A 564 -29.09 6.38 -6.73
N VAL A 565 -28.55 7.31 -7.51
CA VAL A 565 -28.74 7.40 -8.95
C VAL A 565 -27.42 7.78 -9.64
N PRO A 566 -27.10 7.17 -10.78
CA PRO A 566 -25.96 7.60 -11.58
C PRO A 566 -26.21 9.02 -12.13
N VAL A 567 -25.12 9.77 -12.34
CA VAL A 567 -25.17 11.08 -12.99
C VAL A 567 -25.15 10.87 -14.50
N GLU A 568 -26.34 10.79 -15.08
CA GLU A 568 -26.48 10.59 -16.53
C GLU A 568 -26.37 11.93 -17.28
N ALA A 569 -25.93 11.86 -18.55
CA ALA A 569 -26.02 13.02 -19.43
C ALA A 569 -27.47 13.48 -19.53
N ALA A 570 -27.69 14.81 -19.42
CA ALA A 570 -29.04 15.36 -19.59
C ALA A 570 -29.60 14.95 -20.96
N LYS A 571 -30.81 14.41 -20.95
CA LYS A 571 -31.50 14.12 -22.23
C LYS A 571 -31.77 15.44 -22.94
N PRO A 572 -31.51 15.51 -24.27
CA PRO A 572 -31.71 16.74 -25.05
C PRO A 572 -33.18 17.19 -25.10
#